data_01a43a9d78d2060464a0f8530dc92a22
#
_entry.id   01a43a9d78d2060464a0f8530dc92a22
#
_cell.length_a   1.000
_cell.length_b   1.000
_cell.length_c   1.000
_cell.angle_alpha   90.00
_cell.angle_beta   90.00
_cell.angle_gamma   90.00
#
_symmetry.space_group_name_H-M   'P 1'
#
loop_
_entity.id
_entity.type
_entity.pdbx_description
1 polymer ?
#
loop_
_entity_poly.entity_id
_entity_poly.type
_entity_poly.pdbx_seq_one_letter_code
_entity_poly.pdbx_strand_id
1 'polypeptide(L)'
;IDVTVSLKPPKVATVQLPAEGSAGVIAQKTLGENVRVVSAFQNIAAAHLNDDHAIHCDVLVTGDDVDARETVVQLAQAAGMKAWHAGPLANSAATEALTSVLIFMNKRYKIAGGAGITITGEVGV
;
A
#
# COMPACT_ATOMS: atom_id res chain seq x y z
N ILE A 1 11.83 -1.12 1.16
CA ILE A 1 10.39 -0.84 0.96
C ILE A 1 9.81 -1.97 0.12
N ASP A 2 8.79 -2.64 0.66
CA ASP A 2 8.04 -3.66 -0.07
C ASP A 2 6.77 -3.04 -0.65
N VAL A 3 6.59 -3.15 -1.96
CA VAL A 3 5.41 -2.63 -2.67
C VAL A 3 4.56 -3.76 -3.27
N THR A 4 4.86 -4.99 -2.92
CA THR A 4 4.22 -6.17 -3.54
C THR A 4 2.86 -6.47 -2.96
N VAL A 5 2.05 -7.15 -3.75
CA VAL A 5 0.71 -7.61 -3.39
C VAL A 5 0.58 -9.07 -3.80
N SER A 6 -0.01 -9.88 -2.93
CA SER A 6 -0.26 -11.30 -3.23
C SER A 6 -1.52 -11.44 -4.07
N LEU A 7 -1.39 -11.33 -5.38
CA LEU A 7 -2.48 -11.56 -6.32
C LEU A 7 -2.34 -12.95 -6.95
N LYS A 8 -3.45 -13.67 -7.05
CA LYS A 8 -3.48 -15.02 -7.64
C LYS A 8 -4.40 -15.04 -8.85
N PRO A 9 -3.84 -14.88 -10.06
CA PRO A 9 -4.64 -14.99 -11.28
C PRO A 9 -5.34 -16.34 -11.38
N PRO A 10 -6.55 -16.41 -12.01
CA PRO A 10 -7.24 -15.31 -12.65
C PRO A 10 -8.11 -14.45 -11.72
N LYS A 11 -8.24 -14.80 -10.44
CA LYS A 11 -9.15 -14.16 -9.49
C LYS A 11 -8.50 -13.02 -8.72
N VAL A 12 -7.88 -12.08 -9.43
CA VAL A 12 -7.14 -10.96 -8.79
C VAL A 12 -8.05 -9.95 -8.07
N ALA A 13 -9.34 -9.91 -8.41
CA ALA A 13 -10.32 -9.05 -7.74
C ALA A 13 -10.89 -9.67 -6.45
N THR A 14 -10.42 -10.84 -6.08
CA THR A 14 -10.80 -11.53 -4.83
C THR A 14 -9.58 -11.55 -3.91
N VAL A 15 -9.76 -11.18 -2.66
CA VAL A 15 -8.69 -11.20 -1.66
C VAL A 15 -8.20 -12.63 -1.44
N GLN A 16 -6.89 -12.84 -1.59
CA GLN A 16 -6.24 -14.14 -1.39
C GLN A 16 -4.90 -13.90 -0.68
N LEU A 17 -4.97 -13.72 0.63
CA LEU A 17 -3.78 -13.47 1.43
C LEU A 17 -2.98 -14.75 1.69
N PRO A 18 -1.64 -14.66 1.78
CA PRO A 18 -0.81 -15.81 2.17
C PRO A 18 -1.04 -16.18 3.65
N ALA A 19 -0.61 -17.39 4.02
CA ALA A 19 -0.75 -17.86 5.40
C ALA A 19 -0.05 -16.95 6.42
N GLU A 20 1.04 -16.31 6.04
CA GLU A 20 1.80 -15.35 6.86
C GLU A 20 1.07 -14.01 7.06
N GLY A 21 0.00 -13.78 6.34
CA GLY A 21 -0.83 -12.57 6.41
C GLY A 21 -0.60 -11.59 5.27
N SER A 22 0.63 -11.39 4.84
CA SER A 22 0.97 -10.45 3.77
C SER A 22 2.32 -10.75 3.13
N ALA A 23 2.53 -10.20 1.93
CA ALA A 23 3.84 -10.24 1.27
C ALA A 23 4.89 -9.47 2.08
N GLY A 24 4.51 -8.37 2.73
CA GLY A 24 5.41 -7.60 3.59
C GLY A 24 5.93 -8.41 4.76
N VAL A 25 5.07 -9.20 5.41
CA VAL A 25 5.48 -10.09 6.51
C VAL A 25 6.41 -11.19 5.99
N ILE A 26 6.13 -11.76 4.83
CA ILE A 26 7.02 -12.75 4.20
C ILE A 26 8.40 -12.13 3.94
N ALA A 27 8.45 -10.92 3.40
CA ALA A 27 9.70 -10.21 3.14
C ALA A 27 10.50 -9.99 4.43
N GLN A 28 9.86 -9.58 5.52
CA GLN A 28 10.51 -9.39 6.81
C GLN A 28 11.12 -10.70 7.34
N LYS A 29 10.37 -11.80 7.27
CA LYS A 29 10.86 -13.11 7.70
C LYS A 29 12.04 -13.58 6.86
N THR A 30 11.99 -13.34 5.57
CA THR A 30 13.06 -13.75 4.64
C THR A 30 14.34 -12.95 4.86
N LEU A 31 14.21 -11.64 5.10
CA LEU A 31 15.36 -10.74 5.26
C LEU A 31 15.96 -10.74 6.67
N GLY A 32 15.22 -11.23 7.66
CA GLY A 32 15.68 -11.32 9.04
C GLY A 32 15.51 -10.01 9.83
N GLU A 33 15.89 -10.08 11.11
CA GLU A 33 15.63 -9.00 12.07
C GLU A 33 16.46 -7.73 11.85
N ASN A 34 17.58 -7.85 11.14
CA ASN A 34 18.49 -6.72 10.91
C ASN A 34 18.02 -5.80 9.76
N VAL A 35 16.95 -6.14 9.07
CA VAL A 35 16.39 -5.33 8.00
C VAL A 35 15.03 -4.81 8.45
N ARG A 36 14.85 -3.51 8.35
CA ARG A 36 13.58 -2.86 8.70
C ARG A 36 12.69 -2.77 7.46
N VAL A 37 11.73 -3.68 7.35
CA VAL A 37 10.81 -3.71 6.21
C VAL A 37 9.67 -2.75 6.43
N VAL A 38 9.39 -1.95 5.42
CA VAL A 38 8.25 -1.02 5.36
C VAL A 38 7.44 -1.37 4.11
N SER A 39 6.13 -1.50 4.27
CA SER A 39 5.20 -1.81 3.19
C SER A 39 4.42 -0.56 2.82
N ALA A 40 4.37 -0.22 1.54
CA ALA A 40 3.71 0.98 1.04
C ALA A 40 3.42 0.89 -0.46
N PHE A 41 2.58 1.77 -0.94
CA PHE A 41 2.26 1.98 -2.37
C PHE A 41 1.40 0.88 -3.02
N GLN A 42 0.85 -0.07 -2.28
CA GLN A 42 0.03 -1.14 -2.84
C GLN A 42 -1.25 -0.65 -3.51
N ASN A 43 -1.75 0.51 -3.11
CA ASN A 43 -3.02 1.06 -3.59
C ASN A 43 -2.84 2.17 -4.62
N ILE A 44 -1.63 2.38 -5.09
CA ILE A 44 -1.31 3.34 -6.15
C ILE A 44 -1.19 2.60 -7.47
N ALA A 45 -1.98 2.98 -8.46
CA ALA A 45 -1.86 2.40 -9.79
C ALA A 45 -0.48 2.76 -10.39
N ALA A 46 0.21 1.76 -10.91
CA ALA A 46 1.58 1.95 -11.45
C ALA A 46 1.64 3.04 -12.53
N ALA A 47 0.59 3.16 -13.34
CA ALA A 47 0.48 4.20 -14.36
C ALA A 47 0.58 5.61 -13.78
N HIS A 48 0.04 5.84 -12.57
CA HIS A 48 0.10 7.14 -11.90
C HIS A 48 1.51 7.49 -11.44
N LEU A 49 2.33 6.50 -11.08
CA LEU A 49 3.71 6.72 -10.63
C LEU A 49 4.63 7.14 -11.77
N ASN A 50 4.28 6.81 -13.01
CA ASN A 50 5.05 7.15 -14.21
C ASN A 50 4.56 8.43 -14.89
N ASP A 51 3.61 9.12 -14.29
CA ASP A 51 2.98 10.30 -14.87
C ASP A 51 3.34 11.54 -14.05
N ASP A 52 3.48 12.70 -14.73
CA ASP A 52 3.76 13.98 -14.08
C ASP A 52 2.52 14.63 -13.46
N HIS A 53 1.37 13.97 -13.50
CA HIS A 53 0.13 14.47 -12.92
C HIS A 53 0.13 14.32 -11.40
N ALA A 54 -0.57 15.25 -10.72
CA ALA A 54 -0.85 15.14 -9.29
C ALA A 54 -1.66 13.86 -9.02
N ILE A 55 -1.19 13.07 -8.04
CA ILE A 55 -1.85 11.82 -7.66
C ILE A 55 -2.80 12.11 -6.49
N HIS A 56 -4.10 11.97 -6.72
CA HIS A 56 -5.14 12.17 -5.71
C HIS A 56 -5.48 10.85 -5.00
N CYS A 57 -4.46 10.21 -4.44
CA CYS A 57 -4.59 8.95 -3.73
C CYS A 57 -3.63 9.00 -2.54
N ASP A 58 -4.11 8.55 -1.39
CA ASP A 58 -3.30 8.51 -0.19
C ASP A 58 -2.47 7.22 -0.11
N VAL A 59 -1.29 7.32 0.47
CA VAL A 59 -0.39 6.19 0.68
C VAL A 59 -0.50 5.74 2.14
N LEU A 60 -0.78 4.47 2.35
CA LEU A 60 -0.78 3.85 3.67
C LEU A 60 0.56 3.14 3.88
N VAL A 61 1.26 3.53 4.93
CA VAL A 61 2.61 3.04 5.22
C VAL A 61 2.58 2.20 6.49
N THR A 62 2.99 0.94 6.39
CA THR A 62 3.06 0.02 7.53
C THR A 62 4.47 -0.48 7.74
N GLY A 63 4.85 -0.68 8.98
CA GLY A 63 6.18 -1.16 9.37
C GLY A 63 6.31 -1.15 10.88
N ASP A 64 7.17 -2.01 11.42
CA ASP A 64 7.35 -2.13 12.86
C ASP A 64 8.25 -1.04 13.43
N ASP A 65 9.17 -0.53 12.63
CA ASP A 65 10.07 0.56 13.03
C ASP A 65 9.45 1.92 12.65
N VAL A 66 9.23 2.75 13.65
CA VAL A 66 8.57 4.06 13.45
C VAL A 66 9.41 5.00 12.58
N ASP A 67 10.72 5.03 12.79
CA ASP A 67 11.61 5.90 12.02
C ASP A 67 11.69 5.47 10.56
N ALA A 68 11.72 4.16 10.30
CA ALA A 68 11.69 3.62 8.94
C ALA A 68 10.36 3.97 8.24
N ARG A 69 9.22 3.85 8.95
CA ARG A 69 7.93 4.28 8.40
C ARG A 69 7.93 5.76 8.04
N GLU A 70 8.46 6.61 8.94
CA GLU A 70 8.51 8.05 8.71
C GLU A 70 9.34 8.39 7.46
N THR A 71 10.45 7.71 7.26
CA THR A 71 11.26 7.89 6.05
C THR A 71 10.44 7.62 4.78
N VAL A 72 9.64 6.58 4.79
CA VAL A 72 8.79 6.22 3.65
C VAL A 72 7.62 7.19 3.48
N VAL A 73 7.03 7.67 4.59
CA VAL A 73 6.01 8.73 4.55
C VAL A 73 6.58 9.97 3.87
N GLN A 74 7.78 10.40 4.25
CA GLN A 74 8.44 11.56 3.62
C GLN A 74 8.74 11.32 2.16
N LEU A 75 9.12 10.11 1.77
CA LEU A 75 9.33 9.75 0.36
C LEU A 75 8.04 9.91 -0.45
N ALA A 76 6.92 9.42 0.08
CA ALA A 76 5.63 9.55 -0.58
C ALA A 76 5.20 11.02 -0.71
N GLN A 77 5.43 11.82 0.33
CA GLN A 77 5.16 13.27 0.31
C GLN A 77 6.03 13.97 -0.73
N ALA A 78 7.30 13.61 -0.83
CA ALA A 78 8.21 14.15 -1.85
C ALA A 78 7.76 13.81 -3.28
N ALA A 79 7.07 12.67 -3.44
CA ALA A 79 6.47 12.27 -4.71
C ALA A 79 5.11 12.95 -4.98
N GLY A 80 4.65 13.83 -4.10
CA GLY A 80 3.42 14.61 -4.27
C GLY A 80 2.15 13.95 -3.73
N MET A 81 2.28 12.92 -2.89
CA MET A 81 1.13 12.20 -2.31
C MET A 81 1.00 12.47 -0.83
N LYS A 82 -0.22 12.41 -0.31
CA LYS A 82 -0.43 12.32 1.14
C LYS A 82 -0.09 10.92 1.59
N ALA A 83 0.56 10.80 2.72
CA ALA A 83 0.96 9.52 3.29
C ALA A 83 0.65 9.47 4.78
N TRP A 84 0.30 8.29 5.26
CA TRP A 84 -0.15 8.06 6.61
C TRP A 84 0.59 6.90 7.23
N HIS A 85 0.97 7.06 8.51
CA HIS A 85 1.39 5.91 9.31
C HIS A 85 0.16 5.04 9.56
N ALA A 86 0.19 3.82 9.04
CA ALA A 86 -0.95 2.90 9.11
C ALA A 86 -0.68 1.71 10.05
N GLY A 87 0.33 1.83 10.91
CA GLY A 87 0.59 0.89 11.99
C GLY A 87 1.72 -0.10 11.73
N PRO A 88 1.76 -1.19 12.51
CA PRO A 88 2.81 -2.20 12.38
C PRO A 88 2.73 -2.94 11.04
N LEU A 89 3.79 -3.66 10.70
CA LEU A 89 3.87 -4.39 9.43
C LEU A 89 2.73 -5.41 9.26
N ALA A 90 2.20 -5.96 10.36
CA ALA A 90 1.05 -6.85 10.31
C ALA A 90 -0.17 -6.21 9.62
N ASN A 91 -0.32 -4.89 9.70
CA ASN A 91 -1.42 -4.18 9.05
C ASN A 91 -1.28 -4.15 7.51
N SER A 92 -0.13 -4.54 6.97
CA SER A 92 0.03 -4.69 5.52
C SER A 92 -0.90 -5.76 4.93
N ALA A 93 -1.40 -6.68 5.75
CA ALA A 93 -2.45 -7.61 5.31
C ALA A 93 -3.69 -6.87 4.79
N ALA A 94 -4.11 -5.81 5.47
CA ALA A 94 -5.25 -4.99 5.05
C ALA A 94 -4.92 -4.11 3.84
N THR A 95 -3.77 -3.48 3.80
CA THR A 95 -3.38 -2.60 2.69
C THR A 95 -3.15 -3.38 1.40
N GLU A 96 -2.58 -4.57 1.47
CA GLU A 96 -2.45 -5.46 0.32
C GLU A 96 -3.81 -6.01 -0.13
N ALA A 97 -4.66 -6.43 0.81
CA ALA A 97 -5.99 -6.93 0.52
C ALA A 97 -6.86 -5.89 -0.20
N LEU A 98 -6.72 -4.63 0.17
CA LEU A 98 -7.46 -3.52 -0.43
C LEU A 98 -7.20 -3.40 -1.94
N THR A 99 -6.05 -3.81 -2.43
CA THR A 99 -5.74 -3.80 -3.86
C THR A 99 -6.76 -4.63 -4.66
N SER A 100 -7.10 -5.82 -4.18
CA SER A 100 -8.12 -6.66 -4.84
C SER A 100 -9.49 -6.00 -4.86
N VAL A 101 -9.86 -5.30 -3.80
CA VAL A 101 -11.12 -4.54 -3.72
C VAL A 101 -11.12 -3.42 -4.77
N LEU A 102 -10.02 -2.69 -4.89
CA LEU A 102 -9.89 -1.61 -5.87
C LEU A 102 -9.91 -2.13 -7.31
N ILE A 103 -9.30 -3.29 -7.57
CA ILE A 103 -9.37 -3.96 -8.88
C ILE A 103 -10.82 -4.30 -9.24
N PHE A 104 -11.58 -4.83 -8.29
CA PHE A 104 -13.00 -5.10 -8.50
C PHE A 104 -13.77 -3.83 -8.87
N MET A 105 -13.55 -2.76 -8.09
CA MET A 105 -14.22 -1.47 -8.32
C MET A 105 -13.86 -0.86 -9.68
N ASN A 106 -12.60 -0.97 -10.08
CA ASN A 106 -12.15 -0.50 -11.39
C ASN A 106 -12.94 -1.14 -12.53
N LYS A 107 -13.15 -2.44 -12.45
CA LYS A 107 -13.91 -3.19 -13.46
C LYS A 107 -15.39 -2.84 -13.42
N ARG A 108 -15.96 -2.77 -12.23
CA ARG A 108 -17.40 -2.52 -12.04
C ARG A 108 -17.81 -1.13 -12.49
N TYR A 109 -17.01 -0.12 -12.17
CA TYR A 109 -17.34 1.29 -12.41
C TYR A 109 -16.54 1.90 -13.55
N LYS A 110 -15.70 1.14 -14.22
CA LYS A 110 -14.86 1.59 -15.35
C LYS A 110 -14.10 2.87 -15.00
N ILE A 111 -13.40 2.85 -13.85
CA ILE A 111 -12.69 4.03 -13.35
C ILE A 111 -11.45 4.28 -14.21
N ALA A 112 -11.41 5.43 -14.85
CA ALA A 112 -10.27 5.83 -15.68
C ALA A 112 -9.03 6.05 -14.80
N GLY A 113 -7.90 5.43 -15.19
CA GLY A 113 -6.64 5.58 -14.47
C GLY A 113 -6.51 4.72 -13.21
N GLY A 114 -7.57 4.02 -12.82
CA GLY A 114 -7.57 3.14 -11.64
C GLY A 114 -8.10 3.83 -10.39
N ALA A 115 -8.79 3.05 -9.54
CA ALA A 115 -9.31 3.51 -8.26
C ALA A 115 -8.17 3.69 -7.25
N GLY A 116 -8.29 4.73 -6.45
CA GLY A 116 -7.43 4.97 -5.29
C GLY A 116 -8.27 5.19 -4.05
N ILE A 117 -7.61 5.49 -2.94
CA ILE A 117 -8.28 5.80 -1.68
C ILE A 117 -7.82 7.15 -1.15
N THR A 118 -8.67 7.78 -0.36
CA THR A 118 -8.32 8.96 0.44
C THR A 118 -8.80 8.75 1.87
N ILE A 119 -8.01 9.21 2.82
CA ILE A 119 -8.40 9.23 4.22
C ILE A 119 -9.12 10.54 4.50
N THR A 120 -10.33 10.44 5.03
CA THR A 120 -11.14 11.61 5.37
C THR A 120 -11.07 11.88 6.87
N GLY A 121 -11.30 13.12 7.25
CA GLY A 121 -11.26 13.57 8.63
C GLY A 121 -10.17 14.59 8.85
N GLU A 122 -10.24 15.25 9.99
CA GLU A 122 -9.24 16.25 10.40
C GLU A 122 -8.22 15.62 11.34
N VAL A 123 -6.94 15.89 11.08
CA VAL A 123 -5.86 15.44 11.97
C VAL A 123 -5.96 16.19 13.29
N GLY A 124 -6.01 15.45 14.39
CA GLY A 124 -6.04 16.02 15.73
C GLY A 124 -4.68 16.60 16.16
N VAL A 125 -4.72 17.39 17.20
CA VAL A 125 -3.51 18.04 17.77
C VAL A 125 -2.87 17.13 18.82
#